data_438422f50a460cc94cda8e16dfd8024f
#
_entry.id   438422f50a460cc94cda8e16dfd8024f
#
_cell.length_a   1.000
_cell.length_b   1.000
_cell.length_c   1.000
_cell.angle_alpha   90.00
_cell.angle_beta   90.00
_cell.angle_gamma   90.00
#
_symmetry.space_group_name_H-M   'P 1'
#
loop_
_entity.id
_entity.type
_entity.pdbx_description
1 polymer ?
#
loop_
_entity_poly.entity_id
_entity_poly.type
_entity_poly.pdbx_seq_one_letter_code
_entity_poly.pdbx_strand_id
1 'polypeptide(L)'
;MMRDGESRIRSYKDLDIWQKSMALAEDCYRATTEFPRHEIYGMTAQIRRAAVSIPANIAEGYGRDQTGSFIQFRRVAQGSMRELETHLILSGRIGLLHKEVRDKLLDECEGISKMLRSLVRTLENRKREDA
;
A
#
# COMPACT_ATOMS: atom_id res chain seq x y z
N MET A 1 12.12 20.12 -21.67
CA MET A 1 11.00 19.25 -22.02
C MET A 1 10.24 18.84 -20.76
N MET A 2 8.97 18.94 -20.84
CA MET A 2 8.12 18.59 -19.70
C MET A 2 8.11 17.08 -19.50
N ARG A 3 8.25 16.65 -18.25
CA ARG A 3 8.22 15.22 -17.95
C ARG A 3 6.79 14.72 -18.03
N ASP A 4 6.61 13.65 -18.76
CA ASP A 4 5.28 13.10 -19.01
C ASP A 4 4.55 12.75 -17.73
N GLY A 5 5.25 12.21 -16.72
CA GLY A 5 4.63 11.80 -15.48
C GLY A 5 4.01 12.94 -14.69
N GLU A 6 4.59 14.12 -14.73
CA GLU A 6 4.10 15.26 -13.96
C GLU A 6 2.90 15.94 -14.61
N SER A 7 2.89 15.98 -15.93
CA SER A 7 1.87 16.72 -16.67
C SER A 7 0.69 15.85 -17.10
N ARG A 8 0.80 14.54 -16.91
CA ARG A 8 -0.17 13.60 -17.48
C ARG A 8 -0.85 12.71 -16.47
N ILE A 9 -0.89 13.14 -15.21
CA ILE A 9 -1.65 12.41 -14.21
C ILE A 9 -3.13 12.68 -14.47
N ARG A 10 -3.80 11.71 -15.06
CA ARG A 10 -5.22 11.81 -15.41
C ARG A 10 -6.10 11.02 -14.46
N SER A 11 -5.53 10.04 -13.78
CA SER A 11 -6.25 9.22 -12.83
C SER A 11 -5.27 8.65 -11.82
N TYR A 12 -5.82 7.99 -10.81
CA TYR A 12 -4.99 7.32 -9.79
C TYR A 12 -4.04 6.30 -10.42
N LYS A 13 -4.40 5.76 -11.58
CA LYS A 13 -3.57 4.75 -12.26
C LYS A 13 -2.21 5.28 -12.67
N ASP A 14 -2.09 6.59 -12.82
CA ASP A 14 -0.82 7.22 -13.20
C ASP A 14 0.08 7.53 -12.01
N LEU A 15 -0.39 7.32 -10.78
CA LEU A 15 0.40 7.59 -9.59
C LEU A 15 1.41 6.48 -9.34
N ASP A 16 2.68 6.84 -9.16
CA ASP A 16 3.73 5.87 -8.83
C ASP A 16 3.37 5.05 -7.60
N ILE A 17 2.84 5.71 -6.58
CA ILE A 17 2.51 5.04 -5.34
C ILE A 17 1.41 3.99 -5.54
N TRP A 18 0.45 4.26 -6.43
CA TRP A 18 -0.59 3.28 -6.74
C TRP A 18 0.02 2.09 -7.49
N GLN A 19 0.89 2.36 -8.47
CA GLN A 19 1.54 1.30 -9.24
C GLN A 19 2.38 0.40 -8.32
N LYS A 20 3.15 1.00 -7.42
CA LYS A 20 3.97 0.22 -6.49
C LYS A 20 3.13 -0.56 -5.50
N SER A 21 2.02 0.01 -5.06
CA SER A 21 1.10 -0.68 -4.15
C SER A 21 0.44 -1.87 -4.83
N MET A 22 0.10 -1.74 -6.11
CA MET A 22 -0.45 -2.84 -6.89
C MET A 22 0.58 -3.96 -7.04
N ALA A 23 1.83 -3.60 -7.33
CA ALA A 23 2.91 -4.58 -7.44
C ALA A 23 3.11 -5.33 -6.12
N LEU A 24 3.06 -4.62 -5.00
CA LEU A 24 3.16 -5.24 -3.68
C LEU A 24 2.01 -6.23 -3.46
N ALA A 25 0.79 -5.84 -3.81
CA ALA A 25 -0.37 -6.72 -3.66
C ALA A 25 -0.22 -7.98 -4.51
N GLU A 26 0.25 -7.83 -5.75
CA GLU A 26 0.52 -8.98 -6.62
C GLU A 26 1.56 -9.90 -6.01
N ASP A 27 2.64 -9.33 -5.46
CA ASP A 27 3.69 -10.14 -4.82
C ASP A 27 3.17 -10.86 -3.58
N CYS A 28 2.27 -10.23 -2.83
CA CYS A 28 1.64 -10.88 -1.67
C CYS A 28 0.76 -12.04 -2.10
N TYR A 29 0.03 -11.90 -3.21
CA TYR A 29 -0.77 -13.00 -3.74
C TYR A 29 0.12 -14.16 -4.16
N ARG A 30 1.22 -13.88 -4.85
CA ARG A 30 2.15 -14.93 -5.26
C ARG A 30 2.75 -15.65 -4.05
N ALA A 31 3.19 -14.88 -3.07
CA ALA A 31 3.81 -15.46 -1.88
C ALA A 31 2.85 -16.35 -1.10
N THR A 32 1.58 -15.94 -1.00
CA THR A 32 0.59 -16.71 -0.24
C THR A 32 0.03 -17.90 -1.01
N THR A 33 0.31 -18.02 -2.30
CA THR A 33 -0.07 -19.21 -3.07
C THR A 33 0.56 -20.47 -2.50
N GLU A 34 1.75 -20.35 -1.88
CA GLU A 34 2.46 -21.46 -1.27
C GLU A 34 1.98 -21.80 0.14
N PHE A 35 1.12 -21.00 0.71
CA PHE A 35 0.61 -21.25 2.07
C PHE A 35 -0.26 -22.49 2.10
N PRO A 36 -0.28 -23.22 3.23
CA PRO A 36 -1.13 -24.41 3.35
C PRO A 36 -2.60 -24.05 3.15
N ARG A 37 -3.33 -25.02 2.61
CA ARG A 37 -4.75 -24.83 2.30
C ARG A 37 -5.58 -24.46 3.53
N HIS A 38 -5.20 -24.97 4.70
CA HIS A 38 -5.93 -24.67 5.92
C HIS A 38 -5.80 -23.20 6.37
N GLU A 39 -4.87 -22.44 5.76
CA GLU A 39 -4.71 -21.01 6.04
C GLU A 39 -5.53 -20.13 5.12
N ILE A 40 -6.32 -20.70 4.22
CA ILE A 40 -6.99 -19.88 3.20
C ILE A 40 -7.96 -18.86 3.80
N TYR A 41 -8.60 -19.18 4.93
CA TYR A 41 -9.45 -18.23 5.65
C TYR A 41 -8.74 -17.61 6.83
N GLY A 42 -7.48 -17.94 7.04
CA GLY A 42 -6.64 -17.38 8.10
C GLY A 42 -5.64 -16.40 7.53
N MET A 43 -4.34 -16.74 7.66
CA MET A 43 -3.26 -15.81 7.30
C MET A 43 -3.27 -15.43 5.83
N THR A 44 -3.60 -16.36 4.93
CA THR A 44 -3.70 -16.06 3.51
C THR A 44 -4.70 -14.92 3.26
N ALA A 45 -5.90 -15.04 3.82
CA ALA A 45 -6.94 -14.04 3.65
C ALA A 45 -6.54 -12.70 4.28
N GLN A 46 -5.90 -12.75 5.44
CA GLN A 46 -5.50 -11.51 6.14
C GLN A 46 -4.46 -10.73 5.35
N ILE A 47 -3.45 -11.42 4.83
CA ILE A 47 -2.40 -10.77 4.03
C ILE A 47 -3.00 -10.15 2.77
N ARG A 48 -3.82 -10.92 2.06
CA ARG A 48 -4.40 -10.46 0.80
C ARG A 48 -5.32 -9.26 1.00
N ARG A 49 -6.15 -9.30 2.03
CA ARG A 49 -7.07 -8.20 2.32
C ARG A 49 -6.30 -6.92 2.67
N ALA A 50 -5.30 -7.03 3.55
CA ALA A 50 -4.50 -5.86 3.93
C ALA A 50 -3.76 -5.29 2.72
N ALA A 51 -3.16 -6.17 1.90
CA ALA A 51 -2.40 -5.74 0.73
C ALA A 51 -3.27 -5.00 -0.28
N VAL A 52 -4.46 -5.51 -0.57
CA VAL A 52 -5.38 -4.90 -1.56
C VAL A 52 -5.94 -3.58 -1.02
N SER A 53 -6.11 -3.47 0.29
CA SER A 53 -6.64 -2.26 0.90
C SER A 53 -5.76 -1.03 0.64
N ILE A 54 -4.46 -1.23 0.47
CA ILE A 54 -3.54 -0.11 0.27
C ILE A 54 -3.81 0.60 -1.06
N PRO A 55 -3.71 -0.06 -2.22
CA PRO A 55 -4.00 0.63 -3.47
C PRO A 55 -5.46 1.04 -3.60
N ALA A 56 -6.38 0.28 -3.02
CA ALA A 56 -7.80 0.62 -3.07
C ALA A 56 -8.07 1.97 -2.39
N ASN A 57 -7.47 2.20 -1.24
CA ASN A 57 -7.66 3.46 -0.52
C ASN A 57 -6.92 4.63 -1.18
N ILE A 58 -5.79 4.37 -1.80
CA ILE A 58 -5.10 5.40 -2.58
C ILE A 58 -5.99 5.85 -3.74
N ALA A 59 -6.54 4.90 -4.48
CA ALA A 59 -7.41 5.19 -5.62
C ALA A 59 -8.67 5.94 -5.18
N GLU A 60 -9.31 5.46 -4.11
CA GLU A 60 -10.53 6.07 -3.57
C GLU A 60 -10.27 7.51 -3.16
N GLY A 61 -9.17 7.73 -2.44
CA GLY A 61 -8.83 9.07 -1.96
C GLY A 61 -8.51 10.03 -3.09
N TYR A 62 -7.81 9.54 -4.10
CA TYR A 62 -7.45 10.37 -5.25
C TYR A 62 -8.69 10.83 -6.02
N GLY A 63 -9.75 10.02 -6.03
CA GLY A 63 -10.98 10.36 -6.71
C GLY A 63 -11.81 11.44 -6.03
N ARG A 64 -11.43 11.85 -4.81
CA ARG A 64 -12.14 12.91 -4.09
C ARG A 64 -11.56 14.27 -4.42
N ASP A 65 -12.42 15.25 -4.62
CA ASP A 65 -11.99 16.61 -4.92
C ASP A 65 -11.44 17.34 -3.71
N GLN A 66 -11.74 16.86 -2.51
CA GLN A 66 -11.36 17.53 -1.28
C GLN A 66 -10.09 16.94 -0.70
N THR A 67 -9.13 17.82 -0.44
CA THR A 67 -7.84 17.43 0.13
C THR A 67 -7.99 16.67 1.45
N GLY A 68 -8.96 17.10 2.29
CA GLY A 68 -9.19 16.43 3.58
C GLY A 68 -9.59 14.99 3.44
N SER A 69 -10.48 14.70 2.48
CA SER A 69 -10.88 13.32 2.21
C SER A 69 -9.70 12.48 1.70
N PHE A 70 -8.88 13.07 0.84
CA PHE A 70 -7.70 12.40 0.31
C PHE A 70 -6.73 12.03 1.44
N ILE A 71 -6.48 12.95 2.36
CA ILE A 71 -5.62 12.69 3.52
C ILE A 71 -6.17 11.55 4.35
N GLN A 72 -7.48 11.51 4.56
CA GLN A 72 -8.10 10.45 5.34
C GLN A 72 -7.91 9.08 4.71
N PHE A 73 -8.14 8.95 3.40
CA PHE A 73 -7.95 7.67 2.72
C PHE A 73 -6.50 7.22 2.77
N ARG A 74 -5.57 8.17 2.71
CA ARG A 74 -4.16 7.83 2.84
C ARG A 74 -3.82 7.32 4.21
N ARG A 75 -4.43 7.86 5.25
CA ARG A 75 -4.20 7.38 6.61
C ARG A 75 -4.76 5.97 6.80
N VAL A 76 -5.88 5.66 6.15
CA VAL A 76 -6.40 4.30 6.14
C VAL A 76 -5.40 3.38 5.45
N ALA A 77 -4.83 3.81 4.32
CA ALA A 77 -3.80 3.02 3.63
C ALA A 77 -2.59 2.79 4.53
N GLN A 78 -2.16 3.79 5.29
CA GLN A 78 -1.05 3.61 6.24
C GLN A 78 -1.39 2.58 7.30
N GLY A 79 -2.61 2.58 7.80
CA GLY A 79 -3.07 1.58 8.77
C GLY A 79 -3.05 0.18 8.18
N SER A 80 -3.53 0.04 6.94
CA SER A 80 -3.49 -1.23 6.23
C SER A 80 -2.06 -1.72 6.02
N MET A 81 -1.14 -0.79 5.78
CA MET A 81 0.28 -1.13 5.62
C MET A 81 0.86 -1.72 6.90
N ARG A 82 0.56 -1.12 8.05
CA ARG A 82 1.03 -1.66 9.34
C ARG A 82 0.44 -3.03 9.61
N GLU A 83 -0.82 -3.23 9.25
CA GLU A 83 -1.47 -4.52 9.37
C GLU A 83 -0.76 -5.55 8.50
N LEU A 84 -0.49 -5.19 7.25
CA LEU A 84 0.21 -6.09 6.33
C LEU A 84 1.59 -6.46 6.87
N GLU A 85 2.37 -5.48 7.32
CA GLU A 85 3.69 -5.74 7.88
C GLU A 85 3.62 -6.70 9.06
N THR A 86 2.63 -6.51 9.92
CA THR A 86 2.43 -7.38 11.08
C THR A 86 2.18 -8.81 10.64
N HIS A 87 1.31 -9.00 9.66
CA HIS A 87 1.01 -10.34 9.15
C HIS A 87 2.22 -10.99 8.48
N LEU A 88 3.00 -10.22 7.74
CA LEU A 88 4.19 -10.75 7.08
C LEU A 88 5.25 -11.17 8.10
N ILE A 89 5.46 -10.36 9.12
CA ILE A 89 6.41 -10.68 10.18
C ILE A 89 5.97 -11.94 10.92
N LEU A 90 4.70 -12.01 11.29
CA LEU A 90 4.19 -13.19 11.99
C LEU A 90 4.31 -14.43 11.12
N SER A 91 3.96 -14.32 9.83
CA SER A 91 4.08 -15.45 8.90
C SER A 91 5.50 -15.97 8.81
N GLY A 92 6.48 -15.06 8.84
CA GLY A 92 7.88 -15.46 8.87
C GLY A 92 8.25 -16.21 10.15
N ARG A 93 7.76 -15.71 11.28
CA ARG A 93 8.07 -16.30 12.59
C ARG A 93 7.48 -17.70 12.77
N ILE A 94 6.32 -17.96 12.21
CA ILE A 94 5.65 -19.26 12.37
C ILE A 94 5.94 -20.22 11.23
N GLY A 95 6.82 -19.84 10.32
CA GLY A 95 7.29 -20.73 9.27
C GLY A 95 6.42 -20.84 8.03
N LEU A 96 5.43 -19.95 7.88
CA LEU A 96 4.60 -19.93 6.67
C LEU A 96 5.31 -19.27 5.49
N LEU A 97 6.20 -18.31 5.77
CA LEU A 97 6.83 -17.48 4.76
C LEU A 97 8.34 -17.57 4.90
N HIS A 98 9.04 -17.85 3.79
CA HIS A 98 10.49 -17.88 3.79
C HIS A 98 11.06 -16.51 4.12
N LYS A 99 12.19 -16.51 4.82
CA LYS A 99 12.81 -15.29 5.28
C LYS A 99 13.13 -14.33 4.14
N GLU A 100 13.68 -14.85 3.04
CA GLU A 100 14.04 -13.99 1.90
C GLU A 100 12.82 -13.33 1.28
N VAL A 101 11.73 -14.06 1.16
CA VAL A 101 10.49 -13.52 0.60
C VAL A 101 9.90 -12.47 1.55
N ARG A 102 9.90 -12.80 2.84
CA ARG A 102 9.42 -11.86 3.87
C ARG A 102 10.19 -10.55 3.82
N ASP A 103 11.52 -10.63 3.79
CA ASP A 103 12.36 -9.45 3.82
C ASP A 103 12.16 -8.60 2.56
N LYS A 104 12.01 -9.23 1.41
CA LYS A 104 11.73 -8.50 0.17
C LYS A 104 10.39 -7.76 0.26
N LEU A 105 9.35 -8.45 0.75
CA LEU A 105 8.03 -7.82 0.87
C LEU A 105 8.06 -6.67 1.89
N LEU A 106 8.78 -6.84 2.99
CA LEU A 106 8.90 -5.78 3.98
C LEU A 106 9.65 -4.57 3.43
N ASP A 107 10.65 -4.78 2.58
CA ASP A 107 11.35 -3.68 1.92
C ASP A 107 10.41 -2.91 0.99
N GLU A 108 9.56 -3.61 0.25
CA GLU A 108 8.55 -2.96 -0.60
C GLU A 108 7.59 -2.15 0.26
N CYS A 109 7.15 -2.72 1.39
CA CYS A 109 6.28 -2.01 2.33
C CYS A 109 6.94 -0.72 2.83
N GLU A 110 8.21 -0.79 3.17
CA GLU A 110 8.94 0.38 3.68
C GLU A 110 9.01 1.49 2.65
N GLY A 111 9.30 1.15 1.40
CA GLY A 111 9.36 2.13 0.33
C GLY A 111 8.03 2.83 0.11
N ILE A 112 6.95 2.06 0.09
CA ILE A 112 5.61 2.62 -0.09
C ILE A 112 5.20 3.46 1.11
N SER A 113 5.56 3.01 2.33
CA SER A 113 5.27 3.77 3.56
C SER A 113 5.91 5.15 3.52
N LYS A 114 7.15 5.24 3.04
CA LYS A 114 7.84 6.52 2.90
C LYS A 114 7.12 7.43 1.91
N MET A 115 6.65 6.88 0.80
CA MET A 115 5.89 7.62 -0.19
C MET A 115 4.58 8.14 0.38
N LEU A 116 3.88 7.30 1.16
CA LEU A 116 2.63 7.71 1.80
C LEU A 116 2.83 8.87 2.77
N ARG A 117 3.88 8.78 3.61
CA ARG A 117 4.17 9.84 4.57
C ARG A 117 4.48 11.16 3.87
N SER A 118 5.31 11.08 2.84
CA SER A 118 5.69 12.26 2.07
C SER A 118 4.48 12.93 1.44
N LEU A 119 3.59 12.13 0.87
CA LEU A 119 2.41 12.64 0.18
C LEU A 119 1.39 13.24 1.17
N VAL A 120 1.19 12.58 2.31
CA VAL A 120 0.30 13.11 3.35
C VAL A 120 0.83 14.45 3.85
N ARG A 121 2.13 14.54 4.10
CA ARG A 121 2.75 15.78 4.56
C ARG A 121 2.57 16.90 3.55
N THR A 122 2.79 16.61 2.28
CA THR A 122 2.62 17.59 1.21
C THR A 122 1.19 18.11 1.16
N LEU A 123 0.22 17.21 1.26
CA LEU A 123 -1.18 17.56 1.21
C LEU A 123 -1.60 18.36 2.45
N GLU A 124 -1.09 18.00 3.62
CA GLU A 124 -1.38 18.74 4.84
C GLU A 124 -0.83 20.16 4.79
N ASN A 125 0.38 20.32 4.28
CA ASN A 125 0.98 21.64 4.10
C ASN A 125 0.17 22.49 3.13
N ARG A 126 -0.25 21.89 2.01
CA ARG A 126 -1.08 22.60 1.04
C ARG A 126 -2.41 23.02 1.64
N LYS A 127 -3.02 22.16 2.43
CA LYS A 127 -4.28 22.47 3.10
C LYS A 127 -4.13 23.65 4.06
N ARG A 128 -3.02 23.73 4.78
CA ARG A 128 -2.75 24.84 5.69
C ARG A 128 -2.55 26.15 4.94
N GLU A 129 -1.89 26.11 3.81
CA GLU A 129 -1.67 27.28 2.97
C GLU A 129 -2.98 27.84 2.42
N ASP A 130 -3.92 26.96 2.11
CA ASP A 130 -5.20 27.33 1.56
C ASP A 130 -6.19 27.84 2.62
N ALA A 131 -5.89 27.62 3.89
CA ALA A 131 -6.80 27.98 4.99
C ALA A 131 -6.82 29.49 5.29
#